data_a16592513f16071fbe3858c2cab1584d
#
_entry.id   a16592513f16071fbe3858c2cab1584d
#
_cell.length_a   1.000
_cell.length_b   1.000
_cell.length_c   1.000
_cell.angle_alpha   90.00
_cell.angle_beta   90.00
_cell.angle_gamma   90.00
#
_symmetry.space_group_name_H-M   'P 1'
#
loop_
_entity.id
_entity.type
_entity.pdbx_description
1 polymer ?
#
loop_
_entity_poly.entity_id
_entity_poly.type
_entity_poly.pdbx_seq_one_letter_code
_entity_poly.pdbx_strand_id
1 'polypeptide(L)'
;MARVGFIGLGNMGGGMAANLAKKGHDVRAFDLSAEALERARAAGCLPVVTAAEAAEGAEAIITMLPAGTHVEQVYAQSVLDAALPSAILIDCSTIDVATAKRVAEMAAAKGLVAVDAPVSGGIAAANAGTLTFMVGGSKDAFRRAEPF
;
A
#
# COMPACT_ATOMS: atom_id res chain seq x y z
N MET A 1 15.62 3.77 6.49
CA MET A 1 15.23 3.22 5.17
C MET A 1 14.61 1.85 5.34
N ALA A 2 13.45 1.66 4.75
CA ALA A 2 12.72 0.40 4.81
C ALA A 2 12.39 -0.09 3.40
N ARG A 3 12.14 -1.39 3.24
CA ARG A 3 11.56 -1.93 2.01
C ARG A 3 10.05 -1.82 2.09
N VAL A 4 9.47 -1.17 1.08
CA VAL A 4 8.04 -0.92 0.98
C VAL A 4 7.52 -1.53 -0.32
N GLY A 5 6.49 -2.36 -0.21
CA GLY A 5 5.72 -2.80 -1.36
C GLY A 5 4.59 -1.80 -1.62
N PHE A 6 4.46 -1.29 -2.82
CA PHE A 6 3.39 -0.35 -3.19
C PHE A 6 2.60 -0.89 -4.38
N ILE A 7 1.31 -1.12 -4.15
CA ILE A 7 0.42 -1.73 -5.15
C ILE A 7 -0.69 -0.74 -5.50
N GLY A 8 -0.73 -0.36 -6.76
CA GLY A 8 -1.67 0.64 -7.28
C GLY A 8 -1.00 2.00 -7.47
N LEU A 9 -0.66 2.33 -8.72
CA LEU A 9 0.13 3.50 -9.10
C LEU A 9 -0.66 4.50 -9.95
N GLY A 10 -1.96 4.59 -9.70
CA GLY A 10 -2.81 5.57 -10.38
C GLY A 10 -2.47 7.02 -9.98
N ASN A 11 -3.42 7.93 -10.20
CA ASN A 11 -3.21 9.36 -9.96
C ASN A 11 -2.81 9.69 -8.51
N MET A 12 -3.30 8.92 -7.54
CA MET A 12 -2.95 9.09 -6.12
C MET A 12 -1.72 8.26 -5.76
N GLY A 13 -1.76 6.96 -6.04
CA GLY A 13 -0.73 6.01 -5.62
C GLY A 13 0.64 6.30 -6.22
N GLY A 14 0.70 6.75 -7.46
CA GLY A 14 1.96 7.12 -8.11
C GLY A 14 2.72 8.21 -7.36
N GLY A 15 2.02 9.27 -6.95
CA GLY A 15 2.61 10.36 -6.15
C GLY A 15 3.03 9.91 -4.76
N MET A 16 2.23 9.06 -4.12
CA MET A 16 2.54 8.50 -2.80
C MET A 16 3.80 7.63 -2.84
N ALA A 17 3.90 6.73 -3.81
CA ALA A 17 5.08 5.88 -4.00
C ALA A 17 6.34 6.70 -4.29
N ALA A 18 6.22 7.73 -5.12
CA ALA A 18 7.32 8.65 -5.44
C ALA A 18 7.84 9.35 -4.18
N ASN A 19 6.96 9.79 -3.29
CA ASN A 19 7.36 10.44 -2.04
C ASN A 19 8.09 9.50 -1.09
N LEU A 20 7.67 8.25 -1.00
CA LEU A 20 8.39 7.23 -0.22
C LEU A 20 9.82 7.01 -0.77
N ALA A 21 9.95 6.91 -2.09
CA ALA A 21 11.25 6.76 -2.73
C ALA A 21 12.15 7.98 -2.48
N LYS A 22 11.60 9.21 -2.55
CA LYS A 22 12.32 10.44 -2.23
C LYS A 22 12.81 10.50 -0.78
N LYS A 23 12.10 9.87 0.14
CA LYS A 23 12.50 9.75 1.55
C LYS A 23 13.56 8.68 1.78
N GLY A 24 13.97 7.97 0.75
CA GLY A 24 15.04 6.97 0.81
C GLY A 24 14.58 5.55 1.08
N HIS A 25 13.28 5.27 1.00
CA HIS A 25 12.78 3.90 1.09
C HIS A 25 13.06 3.12 -0.21
N ASP A 26 13.31 1.81 -0.07
CA ASP A 26 13.35 0.86 -1.20
C ASP A 26 11.91 0.50 -1.58
N VAL A 27 11.35 1.20 -2.56
CA VAL A 27 9.96 1.04 -2.97
C VAL A 27 9.85 0.10 -4.17
N ARG A 28 9.26 -1.07 -3.96
CA ARG A 28 8.88 -2.00 -5.03
C ARG A 28 7.45 -1.73 -5.42
N ALA A 29 7.24 -1.35 -6.67
CA ALA A 29 5.97 -0.82 -7.14
C ALA A 29 5.33 -1.73 -8.18
N PHE A 30 4.04 -2.02 -8.03
CA PHE A 30 3.26 -2.80 -8.97
C PHE A 30 1.99 -2.08 -9.40
N ASP A 31 1.69 -2.15 -10.69
CA ASP A 31 0.43 -1.74 -11.31
C ASP A 31 0.21 -2.56 -12.58
N LEU A 32 -1.02 -2.68 -13.03
CA LEU A 32 -1.36 -3.34 -14.29
C LEU A 32 -0.99 -2.49 -15.51
N SER A 33 -0.80 -1.17 -15.33
CA SER A 33 -0.45 -0.22 -16.39
C SER A 33 1.06 -0.13 -16.56
N ALA A 34 1.56 -0.49 -17.74
CA ALA A 34 2.97 -0.33 -18.10
C ALA A 34 3.43 1.13 -18.00
N GLU A 35 2.56 2.07 -18.37
CA GLU A 35 2.82 3.50 -18.29
C GLU A 35 2.99 3.99 -16.85
N ALA A 36 2.13 3.49 -15.94
CA ALA A 36 2.26 3.79 -14.51
C ALA A 36 3.57 3.24 -13.92
N LEU A 37 3.99 2.06 -14.33
CA LEU A 37 5.27 1.45 -13.92
C LEU A 37 6.47 2.28 -14.40
N GLU A 38 6.43 2.81 -15.61
CA GLU A 38 7.51 3.68 -16.11
C GLU A 38 7.58 5.01 -15.35
N ARG A 39 6.44 5.61 -15.01
CA ARG A 39 6.42 6.81 -14.17
C ARG A 39 7.01 6.51 -12.78
N ALA A 40 6.68 5.38 -12.19
CA ALA A 40 7.23 4.95 -10.90
C ALA A 40 8.75 4.74 -10.97
N ARG A 41 9.24 4.12 -12.05
CA ARG A 41 10.67 3.94 -12.31
C ARG A 41 11.39 5.28 -12.36
N ALA A 42 10.85 6.24 -13.12
CA ALA A 42 11.41 7.58 -13.24
C ALA A 42 11.43 8.32 -11.90
N ALA A 43 10.52 8.00 -10.99
CA ALA A 43 10.44 8.58 -9.65
C ALA A 43 11.35 7.89 -8.61
N GLY A 44 12.10 6.85 -9.00
CA GLY A 44 13.02 6.15 -8.14
C GLY A 44 12.49 4.87 -7.50
N CYS A 45 11.29 4.43 -7.88
CA CYS A 45 10.77 3.13 -7.46
C CYS A 45 11.34 1.99 -8.33
N LEU A 46 11.32 0.77 -7.81
CA LEU A 46 11.65 -0.43 -8.56
C LEU A 46 10.35 -1.11 -9.02
N PRO A 47 9.99 -1.05 -10.31
CA PRO A 47 8.84 -1.78 -10.83
C PRO A 47 9.05 -3.28 -10.73
N VAL A 48 8.02 -3.99 -10.33
CA VAL A 48 8.00 -5.46 -10.27
C VAL A 48 6.86 -6.02 -11.14
N VAL A 49 6.91 -7.31 -11.43
CA VAL A 49 6.01 -7.95 -12.41
C VAL A 49 4.68 -8.38 -11.78
N THR A 50 4.67 -8.65 -10.48
CA THR A 50 3.47 -9.10 -9.76
C THR A 50 3.28 -8.35 -8.44
N ALA A 51 2.05 -8.32 -7.94
CA ALA A 51 1.75 -7.80 -6.61
C ALA A 51 2.45 -8.62 -5.51
N ALA A 52 2.60 -9.92 -5.70
CA ALA A 52 3.32 -10.79 -4.77
C ALA A 52 4.79 -10.37 -4.65
N GLU A 53 5.47 -10.09 -5.76
CA GLU A 53 6.85 -9.58 -5.74
C GLU A 53 6.98 -8.24 -5.00
N ALA A 54 5.98 -7.37 -5.12
CA ALA A 54 5.96 -6.13 -4.35
C ALA A 54 5.88 -6.38 -2.84
N ALA A 55 5.13 -7.40 -2.43
CA ALA A 55 4.94 -7.76 -1.03
C ALA A 55 6.13 -8.52 -0.43
N GLU A 56 6.87 -9.27 -1.23
CA GLU A 56 7.98 -10.10 -0.75
C GLU A 56 9.08 -9.31 -0.05
N GLY A 57 9.36 -9.66 1.19
CA GLY A 57 10.41 -9.03 1.98
C GLY A 57 10.13 -7.59 2.38
N ALA A 58 8.93 -7.08 2.14
CA ALA A 58 8.54 -5.73 2.52
C ALA A 58 8.25 -5.63 4.02
N GLU A 59 8.67 -4.53 4.62
CA GLU A 59 8.34 -4.17 6.00
C GLU A 59 6.96 -3.53 6.10
N ALA A 60 6.58 -2.80 5.05
CA ALA A 60 5.22 -2.27 4.86
C ALA A 60 4.72 -2.60 3.46
N ILE A 61 3.44 -2.94 3.35
CA ILE A 61 2.78 -3.18 2.08
C ILE A 61 1.60 -2.22 1.99
N ILE A 62 1.67 -1.30 1.03
CA ILE A 62 0.68 -0.24 0.85
C ILE A 62 -0.13 -0.53 -0.40
N THR A 63 -1.44 -0.46 -0.28
CA THR A 63 -2.36 -0.58 -1.40
C THR A 63 -3.13 0.72 -1.60
N MET A 64 -3.27 1.14 -2.86
CA MET A 64 -4.08 2.29 -3.26
C MET A 64 -4.82 1.94 -4.55
N LEU A 65 -5.97 1.30 -4.42
CA LEU A 65 -6.71 0.66 -5.49
C LEU A 65 -8.08 1.32 -5.70
N PRO A 66 -8.71 1.15 -6.89
CA PRO A 66 -9.94 1.87 -7.22
C PRO A 66 -11.18 1.45 -6.43
N ALA A 67 -11.25 0.21 -5.97
CA ALA A 67 -12.45 -0.33 -5.30
C ALA A 67 -12.13 -1.44 -4.31
N GLY A 68 -13.06 -1.70 -3.39
CA GLY A 68 -12.93 -2.74 -2.37
C GLY A 68 -12.74 -4.15 -2.95
N THR A 69 -13.39 -4.45 -4.08
CA THR A 69 -13.21 -5.74 -4.78
C THR A 69 -11.77 -5.96 -5.23
N HIS A 70 -11.09 -4.92 -5.67
CA HIS A 70 -9.67 -5.00 -6.04
C HIS A 70 -8.77 -5.23 -4.81
N VAL A 71 -9.09 -4.59 -3.69
CA VAL A 71 -8.36 -4.77 -2.44
C VAL A 71 -8.49 -6.21 -1.93
N GLU A 72 -9.71 -6.73 -1.84
CA GLU A 72 -9.95 -8.13 -1.42
C GLU A 72 -9.20 -9.11 -2.33
N GLN A 73 -9.28 -8.91 -3.64
CA GLN A 73 -8.65 -9.80 -4.61
C GLN A 73 -7.13 -9.80 -4.49
N VAL A 74 -6.52 -8.63 -4.41
CA VAL A 74 -5.06 -8.50 -4.27
C VAL A 74 -4.58 -9.11 -2.96
N TYR A 75 -5.29 -8.87 -1.86
CA TYR A 75 -4.95 -9.48 -0.57
C TYR A 75 -5.03 -11.00 -0.63
N ALA A 76 -6.17 -11.54 -1.09
CA ALA A 76 -6.40 -12.98 -1.13
C ALA A 76 -5.46 -13.72 -2.07
N GLN A 77 -5.16 -13.15 -3.24
CA GLN A 77 -4.42 -13.84 -4.30
C GLN A 77 -2.90 -13.61 -4.26
N SER A 78 -2.43 -12.56 -3.57
CA SER A 78 -1.04 -12.16 -3.66
C SER A 78 -0.43 -11.75 -2.32
N VAL A 79 -0.99 -10.76 -1.64
CA VAL A 79 -0.35 -10.11 -0.50
C VAL A 79 -0.25 -11.02 0.72
N LEU A 80 -1.34 -11.69 1.09
CA LEU A 80 -1.40 -12.45 2.34
C LEU A 80 -0.44 -13.63 2.39
N ASP A 81 -0.18 -14.26 1.25
CA ASP A 81 0.74 -15.40 1.17
C ASP A 81 2.21 -14.97 1.00
N ALA A 82 2.44 -13.81 0.40
CA ALA A 82 3.79 -13.30 0.13
C ALA A 82 4.37 -12.44 1.26
N ALA A 83 3.52 -11.85 2.10
CA ALA A 83 3.93 -10.93 3.15
C ALA A 83 4.73 -11.63 4.25
N LEU A 84 5.77 -10.96 4.74
CA LEU A 84 6.46 -11.40 5.95
C LEU A 84 5.51 -11.33 7.16
N PRO A 85 5.62 -12.25 8.13
CA PRO A 85 4.80 -12.19 9.36
C PRO A 85 4.94 -10.87 10.13
N SER A 86 6.08 -10.19 9.98
CA SER A 86 6.38 -8.90 10.61
C SER A 86 5.91 -7.69 9.81
N ALA A 87 5.38 -7.88 8.58
CA ALA A 87 4.95 -6.77 7.75
C ALA A 87 3.71 -6.07 8.32
N ILE A 88 3.62 -4.75 8.10
CA ILE A 88 2.39 -3.99 8.30
C ILE A 88 1.68 -3.79 6.97
N LEU A 89 0.41 -4.13 6.91
CA LEU A 89 -0.43 -3.91 5.73
C LEU A 89 -1.20 -2.60 5.90
N ILE A 90 -1.07 -1.69 4.93
CA ILE A 90 -1.67 -0.35 4.96
C ILE A 90 -2.52 -0.19 3.71
N ASP A 91 -3.84 -0.27 3.85
CA ASP A 91 -4.74 0.00 2.73
C ASP A 91 -5.19 1.46 2.75
N CYS A 92 -4.75 2.22 1.76
CA CYS A 92 -5.10 3.64 1.58
C CYS A 92 -6.26 3.85 0.60
N SER A 93 -6.82 2.78 0.07
CA SER A 93 -7.95 2.83 -0.86
C SER A 93 -9.20 3.37 -0.17
N THR A 94 -10.03 4.09 -0.91
CA THR A 94 -11.35 4.51 -0.44
C THR A 94 -12.34 3.38 -0.70
N ILE A 95 -12.67 2.62 0.34
CA ILE A 95 -13.55 1.45 0.25
C ILE A 95 -14.64 1.51 1.33
N ASP A 96 -15.69 0.72 1.13
CA ASP A 96 -16.76 0.61 2.12
C ASP A 96 -16.30 -0.08 3.40
N VAL A 97 -16.95 0.24 4.51
CA VAL A 97 -16.58 -0.26 5.84
C VAL A 97 -16.67 -1.79 5.92
N ALA A 98 -17.69 -2.39 5.30
CA ALA A 98 -17.85 -3.85 5.32
C ALA A 98 -16.66 -4.56 4.64
N THR A 99 -16.19 -4.05 3.50
CA THR A 99 -15.01 -4.58 2.81
C THR A 99 -13.74 -4.37 3.62
N ALA A 100 -13.55 -3.19 4.22
CA ALA A 100 -12.40 -2.92 5.09
C ALA A 100 -12.33 -3.89 6.27
N LYS A 101 -13.47 -4.21 6.89
CA LYS A 101 -13.54 -5.21 7.96
C LYS A 101 -13.18 -6.61 7.48
N ARG A 102 -13.71 -7.05 6.32
CA ARG A 102 -13.36 -8.37 5.76
C ARG A 102 -11.88 -8.50 5.46
N VAL A 103 -11.28 -7.47 4.88
CA VAL A 103 -9.84 -7.44 4.59
C VAL A 103 -9.01 -7.53 5.88
N ALA A 104 -9.40 -6.80 6.92
CA ALA A 104 -8.74 -6.88 8.23
C ALA A 104 -8.86 -8.28 8.85
N GLU A 105 -10.01 -8.92 8.74
CA GLU A 105 -10.22 -10.29 9.22
C GLU A 105 -9.38 -11.31 8.44
N MET A 106 -9.29 -11.15 7.11
CA MET A 106 -8.43 -11.99 6.26
C MET A 106 -6.95 -11.87 6.67
N ALA A 107 -6.47 -10.68 6.93
CA ALA A 107 -5.11 -10.44 7.39
C ALA A 107 -4.88 -11.07 8.77
N ALA A 108 -5.80 -10.86 9.71
CA ALA A 108 -5.71 -11.42 11.06
C ALA A 108 -5.70 -12.96 11.05
N ALA A 109 -6.48 -13.59 10.17
CA ALA A 109 -6.49 -15.05 10.00
C ALA A 109 -5.14 -15.62 9.54
N LYS A 110 -4.32 -14.80 8.89
CA LYS A 110 -2.94 -15.14 8.48
C LYS A 110 -1.88 -14.68 9.50
N GLY A 111 -2.29 -14.12 10.63
CA GLY A 111 -1.38 -13.60 11.65
C GLY A 111 -0.71 -12.28 11.25
N LEU A 112 -1.27 -11.57 10.28
CA LEU A 112 -0.75 -10.29 9.80
C LEU A 112 -1.48 -9.12 10.44
N VAL A 113 -0.78 -8.01 10.60
CA VAL A 113 -1.33 -6.76 11.15
C VAL A 113 -1.67 -5.82 10.00
N ALA A 114 -2.88 -5.27 10.02
CA ALA A 114 -3.37 -4.38 8.98
C ALA A 114 -4.02 -3.13 9.56
N VAL A 115 -3.91 -2.02 8.84
CA VAL A 115 -4.66 -0.79 9.09
C VAL A 115 -5.44 -0.39 7.83
N ASP A 116 -6.59 0.22 8.05
CA ASP A 116 -7.35 0.94 7.03
C ASP A 116 -7.00 2.42 7.16
N ALA A 117 -6.46 3.00 6.10
CA ALA A 117 -5.89 4.35 6.13
C ALA A 117 -6.33 5.19 4.92
N PRO A 118 -7.64 5.36 4.69
CA PRO A 118 -8.09 6.21 3.60
C PRO A 118 -7.53 7.61 3.71
N VAL A 119 -7.36 8.27 2.57
CA VAL A 119 -6.65 9.54 2.45
C VAL A 119 -7.57 10.68 2.05
N SER A 120 -7.19 11.89 2.42
CA SER A 120 -7.84 13.14 2.03
C SER A 120 -6.81 14.16 1.56
N GLY A 121 -7.14 14.91 0.49
CA GLY A 121 -6.28 15.98 -0.04
C GLY A 121 -6.16 15.97 -1.56
N GLY A 122 -6.57 14.91 -2.24
CA GLY A 122 -6.55 14.80 -3.70
C GLY A 122 -5.17 14.60 -4.30
N ILE A 123 -5.10 14.64 -5.63
CA ILE A 123 -3.88 14.36 -6.40
C ILE A 123 -2.74 15.34 -6.07
N ALA A 124 -3.06 16.62 -5.90
CA ALA A 124 -2.06 17.63 -5.55
C ALA A 124 -1.39 17.33 -4.22
N ALA A 125 -2.15 16.95 -3.20
CA ALA A 125 -1.61 16.57 -1.90
C ALA A 125 -0.82 15.27 -1.95
N ALA A 126 -1.25 14.29 -2.76
CA ALA A 126 -0.51 13.06 -2.99
C ALA A 126 0.88 13.34 -3.58
N ASN A 127 0.97 14.21 -4.59
CA ASN A 127 2.23 14.60 -5.20
C ASN A 127 3.12 15.43 -4.26
N ALA A 128 2.51 16.30 -3.45
CA ALA A 128 3.23 17.16 -2.50
C ALA A 128 3.66 16.43 -1.21
N GLY A 129 3.13 15.25 -0.95
CA GLY A 129 3.37 14.53 0.31
C GLY A 129 2.65 15.13 1.50
N THR A 130 1.48 15.73 1.27
CA THR A 130 0.69 16.45 2.30
C THR A 130 -0.69 15.84 2.54
N LEU A 131 -0.91 14.58 2.13
CA LEU A 131 -2.15 13.87 2.39
C LEU A 131 -2.42 13.74 3.89
N THR A 132 -3.71 13.80 4.24
CA THR A 132 -4.19 13.40 5.55
C THR A 132 -4.62 11.94 5.50
N PHE A 133 -4.14 11.12 6.43
CA PHE A 133 -4.50 9.71 6.57
C PHE A 133 -5.45 9.54 7.75
N MET A 134 -6.59 8.92 7.50
CA MET A 134 -7.60 8.63 8.52
C MET A 134 -7.47 7.17 8.95
N VAL A 135 -6.57 6.89 9.88
CA VAL A 135 -6.14 5.52 10.19
C VAL A 135 -7.09 4.83 11.15
N GLY A 136 -7.60 3.67 10.74
CA GLY A 136 -8.38 2.74 11.56
C GLY A 136 -7.59 1.46 11.86
N GLY A 137 -7.56 1.07 13.14
CA GLY A 137 -6.84 -0.11 13.61
C GLY A 137 -6.48 -0.02 15.09
N SER A 138 -5.71 -0.99 15.58
CA SER A 138 -5.19 -0.95 16.95
C SER A 138 -4.12 0.14 17.11
N LYS A 139 -3.85 0.54 18.35
CA LYS A 139 -2.77 1.50 18.64
C LYS A 139 -1.40 0.99 18.19
N ASP A 140 -1.15 -0.30 18.37
CA ASP A 140 0.10 -0.93 17.92
C ASP A 140 0.22 -0.91 16.41
N ALA A 141 -0.84 -1.27 15.68
CA ALA A 141 -0.89 -1.21 14.24
C ALA A 141 -0.65 0.22 13.72
N PHE A 142 -1.28 1.22 14.35
CA PHE A 142 -1.06 2.62 14.02
C PHE A 142 0.41 3.02 14.16
N ARG A 143 1.04 2.69 15.29
CA ARG A 143 2.46 3.01 15.54
C ARG A 143 3.38 2.37 14.50
N ARG A 144 3.07 1.16 14.08
CA ARG A 144 3.86 0.45 13.06
C ARG A 144 3.68 1.06 11.67
N ALA A 145 2.51 1.60 11.37
CA ALA A 145 2.24 2.26 10.10
C ALA A 145 2.78 3.69 10.02
N GLU A 146 2.89 4.38 11.15
CA GLU A 146 3.21 5.80 11.23
C GLU A 146 4.51 6.23 10.50
N PRO A 147 5.60 5.43 10.47
CA PRO A 147 6.83 5.81 9.75
C PRO A 147 6.68 5.90 8.23
N PHE A 148 5.63 5.37 7.64
CA PHE A 148 5.37 5.31 6.20
C PHE A 148 4.33 6.33 5.78
#